data_8b1646a631d037916c16dbca811293d0
#
_entry.id   8b1646a631d037916c16dbca811293d0
#
_cell.length_a   1.000
_cell.length_b   1.000
_cell.length_c   1.000
_cell.angle_alpha   90.00
_cell.angle_beta   90.00
_cell.angle_gamma   90.00
#
_symmetry.space_group_name_H-M   'P 1'
#
loop_
_entity.id
_entity.type
_entity.pdbx_description
1 polymer ?
#
loop_
_entity_poly.entity_id
_entity_poly.type
_entity_poly.pdbx_seq_one_letter_code
_entity_poly.pdbx_strand_id
1 'polypeptide(L)'
;MSVDSLREVGERIAARRRARRLTQTGLATASHVSYATVRAVERGARRPSDEVLEALAAALAVDATQLRTGYVGTERRVHQALPALSAVIAGYDIPQGPPTRGHAELAVAVDEVVDWRLGAQYGRIATEVPALLCDVIRYVHTARAAEQQTAARMLVATARAGDAIAFKYREHDLSARLIDLMRWAADRAADPLVQAAAAYVRTEIFFAARAHAVGLAALEQAIHAAPAPSSRSAAAARGALHMRAAVIAGRGGDANGADTHLTHARQLGDQVAREGVYLGTTFGPDSVRIHEMSVAVSLGSNHVDRALRVATEWMPPASLPAERRSGFYIELARAQEWANLPGDAFESLKAARAAAPQHTREHPWAREVTSSLRRFHRADAESLSHFAHWIGAV
;
A
#
# COMPACT_ATOMS: atom_id res chain seq x y z
N MET A 1 22.84 -20.81 8.07
CA MET A 1 22.38 -21.29 6.72
C MET A 1 22.83 -22.72 6.57
N SER A 2 21.91 -23.62 6.22
CA SER A 2 22.23 -25.02 5.90
C SER A 2 23.01 -25.12 4.58
N VAL A 3 23.67 -26.27 4.34
CA VAL A 3 24.41 -26.54 3.09
C VAL A 3 23.48 -26.42 1.87
N ASP A 4 22.22 -26.83 2.00
CA ASP A 4 21.20 -26.71 0.95
C ASP A 4 20.92 -25.25 0.56
N SER A 5 20.91 -24.35 1.54
CA SER A 5 20.72 -22.91 1.33
C SER A 5 21.90 -22.25 0.56
N LEU A 6 23.13 -22.73 0.74
CA LEU A 6 24.31 -22.23 -0.01
C LEU A 6 24.28 -22.66 -1.48
N ARG A 7 23.85 -23.90 -1.71
CA ARG A 7 23.71 -24.45 -3.06
C ARG A 7 22.64 -23.71 -3.87
N GLU A 8 21.51 -23.42 -3.25
CA GLU A 8 20.43 -22.64 -3.88
C GLU A 8 20.88 -21.22 -4.27
N VAL A 9 21.68 -20.54 -3.41
CA VAL A 9 22.25 -19.21 -3.75
C VAL A 9 23.16 -19.34 -4.98
N GLY A 10 24.03 -20.34 -5.00
CA GLY A 10 24.94 -20.59 -6.13
C GLY A 10 24.18 -20.88 -7.43
N GLU A 11 23.15 -21.70 -7.37
CA GLU A 11 22.30 -22.03 -8.53
C GLU A 11 21.57 -20.80 -9.08
N ARG A 12 21.09 -19.90 -8.21
CA ARG A 12 20.46 -18.64 -8.62
C ARG A 12 21.43 -17.70 -9.32
N ILE A 13 22.64 -17.57 -8.79
CA ILE A 13 23.71 -16.77 -9.42
C ILE A 13 24.04 -17.34 -10.81
N ALA A 14 24.26 -18.64 -10.91
CA ALA A 14 24.57 -19.31 -12.17
C ALA A 14 23.43 -19.19 -13.19
N ALA A 15 22.16 -19.29 -12.77
CA ALA A 15 21.00 -19.12 -13.63
C ALA A 15 20.93 -17.68 -14.18
N ARG A 16 21.12 -16.67 -13.34
CA ARG A 16 21.12 -15.25 -13.75
C ARG A 16 22.27 -14.92 -14.68
N ARG A 17 23.48 -15.44 -14.39
CA ARG A 17 24.63 -15.30 -15.28
C ARG A 17 24.36 -15.86 -16.68
N ARG A 18 23.82 -17.07 -16.75
CA ARG A 18 23.45 -17.71 -18.04
C ARG A 18 22.39 -16.92 -18.78
N ALA A 19 21.37 -16.42 -18.09
CA ALA A 19 20.32 -15.59 -18.67
C ALA A 19 20.89 -14.29 -19.29
N ARG A 20 22.01 -13.77 -18.74
CA ARG A 20 22.75 -12.63 -19.29
C ARG A 20 23.82 -13.01 -20.30
N ARG A 21 23.91 -14.28 -20.67
CA ARG A 21 24.93 -14.82 -21.60
C ARG A 21 26.38 -14.54 -21.16
N LEU A 22 26.61 -14.42 -19.85
CA LEU A 22 27.94 -14.22 -19.29
C LEU A 22 28.61 -15.58 -19.00
N THR A 23 29.92 -15.65 -19.27
CA THR A 23 30.76 -16.74 -18.75
C THR A 23 31.09 -16.51 -17.28
N GLN A 24 31.59 -17.52 -16.54
CA GLN A 24 32.03 -17.31 -15.16
C GLN A 24 33.19 -16.29 -15.09
N THR A 25 34.09 -16.31 -16.07
CA THR A 25 35.14 -15.30 -16.20
C THR A 25 34.57 -13.93 -16.50
N GLY A 26 33.56 -13.82 -17.39
CA GLY A 26 32.88 -12.57 -17.68
C GLY A 26 32.18 -11.98 -16.46
N LEU A 27 31.53 -12.83 -15.65
CA LEU A 27 30.92 -12.37 -14.38
C LEU A 27 32.00 -11.94 -13.38
N ALA A 28 33.11 -12.66 -13.26
CA ALA A 28 34.23 -12.32 -12.40
C ALA A 28 34.79 -10.92 -12.74
N THR A 29 35.03 -10.67 -14.04
CA THR A 29 35.49 -9.37 -14.52
C THR A 29 34.48 -8.26 -14.26
N ALA A 30 33.20 -8.47 -14.59
CA ALA A 30 32.13 -7.47 -14.43
C ALA A 30 31.82 -7.12 -12.96
N SER A 31 32.02 -8.08 -12.05
CA SER A 31 31.80 -7.89 -10.62
C SER A 31 33.05 -7.52 -9.82
N HIS A 32 34.22 -7.50 -10.43
CA HIS A 32 35.53 -7.35 -9.75
C HIS A 32 35.74 -8.40 -8.66
N VAL A 33 35.10 -9.58 -8.77
CA VAL A 33 35.27 -10.73 -7.87
C VAL A 33 36.17 -11.77 -8.55
N SER A 34 37.05 -12.40 -7.79
CA SER A 34 37.96 -13.40 -8.37
C SER A 34 37.19 -14.56 -9.00
N TYR A 35 37.69 -15.07 -10.14
CA TYR A 35 37.13 -16.26 -10.80
C TYR A 35 36.97 -17.47 -9.86
N ALA A 36 37.96 -17.69 -8.99
CA ALA A 36 37.94 -18.77 -8.00
C ALA A 36 36.75 -18.61 -7.03
N THR A 37 36.47 -17.36 -6.60
CA THR A 37 35.34 -17.05 -5.73
C THR A 37 34.00 -17.25 -6.45
N VAL A 38 33.85 -16.74 -7.68
CA VAL A 38 32.63 -16.95 -8.48
C VAL A 38 32.33 -18.43 -8.64
N ARG A 39 33.33 -19.21 -9.02
CA ARG A 39 33.21 -20.66 -9.21
C ARG A 39 32.87 -21.41 -7.90
N ALA A 40 33.46 -21.02 -6.78
CA ALA A 40 33.18 -21.64 -5.48
C ALA A 40 31.75 -21.31 -4.99
N VAL A 41 31.30 -20.06 -5.17
CA VAL A 41 29.96 -19.61 -4.81
C VAL A 41 28.90 -20.29 -5.67
N GLU A 42 29.09 -20.37 -7.00
CA GLU A 42 28.10 -21.02 -7.89
C GLU A 42 27.93 -22.52 -7.59
N ARG A 43 28.97 -23.19 -7.09
CA ARG A 43 28.90 -24.60 -6.67
C ARG A 43 28.35 -24.79 -5.25
N GLY A 44 28.04 -23.72 -4.53
CA GLY A 44 27.66 -23.79 -3.13
C GLY A 44 28.78 -24.21 -2.18
N ALA A 45 30.06 -24.22 -2.65
CA ALA A 45 31.21 -24.60 -1.87
C ALA A 45 31.73 -23.47 -0.96
N ARG A 46 31.28 -22.24 -1.19
CA ARG A 46 31.66 -21.06 -0.39
C ARG A 46 30.44 -20.14 -0.21
N ARG A 47 30.25 -19.68 1.02
CA ARG A 47 29.26 -18.61 1.32
C ARG A 47 29.83 -17.28 0.79
N PRO A 48 29.11 -16.55 -0.08
CA PRO A 48 29.51 -15.20 -0.43
C PRO A 48 29.39 -14.29 0.80
N SER A 49 30.35 -13.39 1.02
CA SER A 49 30.17 -12.27 1.92
C SER A 49 29.12 -11.31 1.35
N ASP A 50 28.60 -10.39 2.16
CA ASP A 50 27.61 -9.43 1.70
C ASP A 50 28.18 -8.54 0.58
N GLU A 51 29.44 -8.13 0.68
CA GLU A 51 30.15 -7.37 -0.36
C GLU A 51 30.28 -8.15 -1.68
N VAL A 52 30.64 -9.44 -1.61
CA VAL A 52 30.74 -10.30 -2.80
C VAL A 52 29.35 -10.50 -3.42
N LEU A 53 28.32 -10.68 -2.59
CA LEU A 53 26.95 -10.85 -3.07
C LEU A 53 26.43 -9.59 -3.76
N GLU A 54 26.70 -8.41 -3.19
CA GLU A 54 26.35 -7.11 -3.77
C GLU A 54 27.07 -6.87 -5.10
N ALA A 55 28.38 -7.15 -5.16
CA ALA A 55 29.16 -7.01 -6.40
C ALA A 55 28.63 -7.92 -7.52
N LEU A 56 28.31 -9.18 -7.19
CA LEU A 56 27.71 -10.12 -8.14
C LEU A 56 26.30 -9.67 -8.56
N ALA A 57 25.51 -9.17 -7.63
CA ALA A 57 24.16 -8.66 -7.89
C ALA A 57 24.19 -7.45 -8.83
N ALA A 58 25.08 -6.50 -8.59
CA ALA A 58 25.28 -5.34 -9.45
C ALA A 58 25.65 -5.76 -10.88
N ALA A 59 26.66 -6.66 -11.04
CA ALA A 59 27.08 -7.17 -12.34
C ALA A 59 25.97 -7.95 -13.07
N LEU A 60 25.08 -8.61 -12.32
CA LEU A 60 23.93 -9.34 -12.85
C LEU A 60 22.67 -8.46 -13.00
N ALA A 61 22.72 -7.18 -12.63
CA ALA A 61 21.60 -6.23 -12.55
C ALA A 61 20.37 -6.83 -11.83
N VAL A 62 20.62 -7.38 -10.64
CA VAL A 62 19.61 -7.92 -9.75
C VAL A 62 19.86 -7.40 -8.34
N ASP A 63 18.88 -7.54 -7.46
CA ASP A 63 19.04 -7.27 -6.04
C ASP A 63 19.80 -8.42 -5.34
N ALA A 64 20.70 -8.10 -4.41
CA ALA A 64 21.46 -9.11 -3.65
C ALA A 64 20.52 -10.05 -2.85
N THR A 65 19.38 -9.52 -2.36
CA THR A 65 18.34 -10.31 -1.69
C THR A 65 17.75 -11.35 -2.64
N GLN A 66 17.61 -11.04 -3.93
CA GLN A 66 17.12 -11.99 -4.93
C GLN A 66 18.10 -13.16 -5.12
N LEU A 67 19.40 -12.88 -5.11
CA LEU A 67 20.40 -13.94 -5.17
C LEU A 67 20.40 -14.77 -3.88
N ARG A 68 20.25 -14.12 -2.73
CA ARG A 68 20.24 -14.78 -1.41
C ARG A 68 19.02 -15.66 -1.19
N THR A 69 17.82 -15.18 -1.50
CA THR A 69 16.54 -15.83 -1.13
C THR A 69 15.74 -16.36 -2.31
N GLY A 70 16.12 -16.05 -3.55
CA GLY A 70 15.32 -16.32 -4.75
C GLY A 70 14.10 -15.38 -4.90
N TYR A 71 13.84 -14.55 -3.91
CA TYR A 71 12.69 -13.67 -3.88
C TYR A 71 12.98 -12.41 -4.71
N VAL A 72 12.21 -12.22 -5.78
CA VAL A 72 12.11 -10.92 -6.43
C VAL A 72 11.25 -10.07 -5.50
N GLY A 73 11.86 -9.15 -4.77
CA GLY A 73 11.16 -8.32 -3.81
C GLY A 73 9.93 -7.67 -4.43
N THR A 74 8.85 -7.53 -3.66
CA THR A 74 7.62 -6.86 -4.11
C THR A 74 7.94 -5.48 -4.68
N GLU A 75 8.84 -4.76 -4.03
CA GLU A 75 9.34 -3.45 -4.45
C GLU A 75 9.83 -3.44 -5.90
N ARG A 76 10.68 -4.39 -6.28
CA ARG A 76 11.17 -4.47 -7.67
C ARG A 76 10.06 -4.76 -8.68
N ARG A 77 9.12 -5.66 -8.33
CA ARG A 77 7.96 -5.93 -9.21
C ARG A 77 7.11 -4.70 -9.39
N VAL A 78 6.88 -3.94 -8.33
CA VAL A 78 6.16 -2.68 -8.39
C VAL A 78 6.90 -1.69 -9.28
N HIS A 79 8.19 -1.42 -9.04
CA HIS A 79 8.96 -0.49 -9.87
C HIS A 79 9.02 -0.91 -11.36
N GLN A 80 8.98 -2.20 -11.66
CA GLN A 80 8.89 -2.68 -13.05
C GLN A 80 7.51 -2.43 -13.67
N ALA A 81 6.44 -2.38 -12.89
CA ALA A 81 5.08 -2.14 -13.35
C ALA A 81 4.74 -0.65 -13.54
N LEU A 82 5.41 0.25 -12.82
CA LEU A 82 5.12 1.69 -12.84
C LEU A 82 5.21 2.33 -14.24
N PRO A 83 6.23 2.03 -15.09
CA PRO A 83 6.28 2.55 -16.44
C PRO A 83 5.09 2.08 -17.31
N ALA A 84 4.65 0.84 -17.14
CA ALA A 84 3.50 0.31 -17.87
C ALA A 84 2.20 1.00 -17.44
N LEU A 85 1.99 1.23 -16.13
CA LEU A 85 0.88 2.04 -15.63
C LEU A 85 0.91 3.46 -16.19
N SER A 86 2.08 4.10 -16.18
CA SER A 86 2.25 5.46 -16.72
C SER A 86 1.91 5.52 -18.20
N ALA A 87 2.32 4.52 -19.00
CA ALA A 87 2.02 4.43 -20.42
C ALA A 87 0.51 4.27 -20.69
N VAL A 88 -0.16 3.41 -19.91
CA VAL A 88 -1.62 3.21 -20.04
C VAL A 88 -2.37 4.49 -19.73
N ILE A 89 -2.00 5.21 -18.67
CA ILE A 89 -2.63 6.47 -18.27
C ILE A 89 -2.37 7.57 -19.31
N ALA A 90 -1.22 7.56 -19.99
CA ALA A 90 -0.90 8.59 -20.99
C ALA A 90 -1.88 8.60 -22.18
N GLY A 91 -2.51 7.47 -22.48
CA GLY A 91 -3.43 7.34 -23.60
C GLY A 91 -4.89 7.02 -23.20
N TYR A 92 -5.29 7.34 -21.95
CA TYR A 92 -6.59 6.93 -21.43
C TYR A 92 -7.79 7.49 -22.19
N ASP A 93 -7.65 8.63 -22.84
CA ASP A 93 -8.67 9.32 -23.64
C ASP A 93 -8.62 8.98 -25.13
N ILE A 94 -7.61 8.23 -25.56
CA ILE A 94 -7.39 7.81 -26.96
C ILE A 94 -7.21 6.27 -27.03
N PRO A 95 -8.15 5.47 -26.56
CA PRO A 95 -8.00 4.02 -26.54
C PRO A 95 -8.09 3.43 -27.95
N GLN A 96 -7.23 2.47 -28.23
CA GLN A 96 -7.22 1.77 -29.51
C GLN A 96 -7.87 0.40 -29.38
N GLY A 97 -8.95 0.20 -30.11
CA GLY A 97 -9.66 -1.07 -30.22
C GLY A 97 -10.53 -1.45 -29.02
N PRO A 98 -11.23 -2.58 -29.09
CA PRO A 98 -12.04 -3.10 -27.99
C PRO A 98 -11.17 -3.71 -26.88
N PRO A 99 -11.75 -3.93 -25.67
CA PRO A 99 -11.08 -4.69 -24.62
C PRO A 99 -10.80 -6.12 -25.07
N THR A 100 -9.75 -6.74 -24.53
CA THR A 100 -9.41 -8.14 -24.81
C THR A 100 -10.24 -9.11 -23.99
N ARG A 101 -10.77 -8.64 -22.84
CA ARG A 101 -11.64 -9.40 -21.92
C ARG A 101 -13.10 -9.01 -22.13
N GLY A 102 -14.01 -9.99 -22.03
CA GLY A 102 -15.45 -9.75 -22.00
C GLY A 102 -15.90 -9.10 -20.69
N HIS A 103 -17.13 -8.55 -20.69
CA HIS A 103 -17.71 -7.86 -19.51
C HIS A 103 -17.62 -8.70 -18.23
N ALA A 104 -18.01 -9.98 -18.27
CA ALA A 104 -17.99 -10.86 -17.10
C ALA A 104 -16.56 -11.13 -16.58
N GLU A 105 -15.60 -11.29 -17.49
CA GLU A 105 -14.19 -11.49 -17.13
C GLU A 105 -13.59 -10.22 -16.53
N LEU A 106 -13.95 -9.04 -17.04
CA LEU A 106 -13.54 -7.76 -16.47
C LEU A 106 -14.11 -7.59 -15.06
N ALA A 107 -15.38 -7.94 -14.82
CA ALA A 107 -16.00 -7.83 -13.50
C ALA A 107 -15.26 -8.67 -12.47
N VAL A 108 -14.99 -9.94 -12.78
CA VAL A 108 -14.23 -10.85 -11.91
C VAL A 108 -12.83 -10.31 -11.63
N ALA A 109 -12.10 -9.89 -12.66
CA ALA A 109 -10.74 -9.37 -12.49
C ALA A 109 -10.70 -8.08 -11.66
N VAL A 110 -11.71 -7.21 -11.78
CA VAL A 110 -11.82 -5.98 -10.97
C VAL A 110 -12.11 -6.32 -9.52
N ASP A 111 -12.98 -7.28 -9.23
CA ASP A 111 -13.27 -7.72 -7.87
C ASP A 111 -12.01 -8.32 -7.20
N GLU A 112 -11.27 -9.18 -7.92
CA GLU A 112 -9.99 -9.73 -7.44
C GLU A 112 -8.97 -8.64 -7.10
N VAL A 113 -8.85 -7.62 -7.92
CA VAL A 113 -7.92 -6.50 -7.70
C VAL A 113 -8.32 -5.67 -6.49
N VAL A 114 -9.61 -5.49 -6.23
CA VAL A 114 -10.11 -4.86 -5.00
C VAL A 114 -9.72 -5.70 -3.77
N ASP A 115 -9.89 -7.01 -3.83
CA ASP A 115 -9.52 -7.92 -2.74
C ASP A 115 -8.00 -7.92 -2.50
N TRP A 116 -7.18 -7.93 -3.55
CA TRP A 116 -5.73 -7.83 -3.40
C TRP A 116 -5.30 -6.51 -2.78
N ARG A 117 -5.97 -5.41 -3.10
CA ARG A 117 -5.70 -4.11 -2.49
C ARG A 117 -6.04 -4.11 -0.99
N LEU A 118 -7.21 -4.60 -0.63
CA LEU A 118 -7.63 -4.73 0.78
C LEU A 118 -6.73 -5.68 1.57
N GLY A 119 -6.21 -6.71 0.90
CA GLY A 119 -5.23 -7.67 1.42
C GLY A 119 -3.77 -7.20 1.39
N ALA A 120 -3.50 -5.97 0.90
CA ALA A 120 -2.14 -5.43 0.71
C ALA A 120 -1.22 -6.34 -0.14
N GLN A 121 -1.77 -6.98 -1.17
CA GLN A 121 -1.04 -7.90 -2.06
C GLN A 121 -0.41 -7.14 -3.25
N TYR A 122 0.45 -6.17 -2.94
CA TYR A 122 1.00 -5.21 -3.93
C TYR A 122 1.74 -5.87 -5.09
N GLY A 123 2.39 -7.01 -4.85
CA GLY A 123 3.06 -7.77 -5.92
C GLY A 123 2.10 -8.33 -6.97
N ARG A 124 0.88 -8.73 -6.58
CA ARG A 124 -0.17 -9.17 -7.52
C ARG A 124 -0.74 -7.98 -8.28
N ILE A 125 -1.06 -6.91 -7.56
CA ILE A 125 -1.53 -5.65 -8.16
C ILE A 125 -0.55 -5.18 -9.24
N ALA A 126 0.75 -5.15 -8.94
CA ALA A 126 1.78 -4.73 -9.88
C ALA A 126 1.83 -5.59 -11.15
N THR A 127 1.55 -6.88 -11.05
CA THR A 127 1.56 -7.79 -12.20
C THR A 127 0.33 -7.60 -13.09
N GLU A 128 -0.86 -7.48 -12.50
CA GLU A 128 -2.13 -7.59 -13.24
C GLU A 128 -2.75 -6.24 -13.63
N VAL A 129 -2.60 -5.21 -12.77
CA VAL A 129 -3.32 -3.95 -12.97
C VAL A 129 -2.95 -3.21 -14.26
N PRO A 130 -1.71 -3.20 -14.77
CA PRO A 130 -1.42 -2.48 -16.01
C PRO A 130 -2.25 -2.99 -17.20
N ALA A 131 -2.35 -4.30 -17.38
CA ALA A 131 -3.12 -4.91 -18.46
C ALA A 131 -4.64 -4.75 -18.24
N LEU A 132 -5.09 -4.96 -16.98
CA LEU A 132 -6.50 -4.78 -16.62
C LEU A 132 -6.95 -3.34 -16.81
N LEU A 133 -6.14 -2.36 -16.40
CA LEU A 133 -6.46 -0.94 -16.55
C LEU A 133 -6.61 -0.55 -18.02
N CYS A 134 -5.74 -1.06 -18.89
CA CYS A 134 -5.85 -0.87 -20.34
C CYS A 134 -7.18 -1.41 -20.88
N ASP A 135 -7.56 -2.62 -20.50
CA ASP A 135 -8.82 -3.24 -20.95
C ASP A 135 -10.05 -2.50 -20.40
N VAL A 136 -10.03 -2.08 -19.14
CA VAL A 136 -11.16 -1.34 -18.54
C VAL A 136 -11.29 0.06 -19.15
N ILE A 137 -10.20 0.75 -19.49
CA ILE A 137 -10.24 2.01 -20.25
C ILE A 137 -10.91 1.78 -21.61
N ARG A 138 -10.49 0.76 -22.37
CA ARG A 138 -11.12 0.40 -23.65
C ARG A 138 -12.60 0.09 -23.48
N TYR A 139 -12.96 -0.63 -22.42
CA TYR A 139 -14.35 -0.93 -22.11
C TYR A 139 -15.18 0.33 -21.85
N VAL A 140 -14.68 1.30 -21.08
CA VAL A 140 -15.35 2.59 -20.85
C VAL A 140 -15.65 3.32 -22.16
N HIS A 141 -14.77 3.25 -23.15
CA HIS A 141 -14.97 3.91 -24.44
C HIS A 141 -15.88 3.15 -25.42
N THR A 142 -16.01 1.83 -25.26
CA THR A 142 -16.79 0.98 -26.17
C THR A 142 -18.11 0.48 -25.58
N ALA A 143 -18.32 0.70 -24.26
CA ALA A 143 -19.53 0.26 -23.57
C ALA A 143 -20.79 0.96 -24.09
N ARG A 144 -21.88 0.20 -24.21
CA ARG A 144 -23.18 0.75 -24.54
C ARG A 144 -23.70 1.66 -23.43
N ALA A 145 -24.63 2.55 -23.74
CA ALA A 145 -25.18 3.52 -22.80
C ALA A 145 -25.63 2.89 -21.46
N ALA A 146 -26.27 1.72 -21.52
CA ALA A 146 -26.71 0.99 -20.32
C ALA A 146 -25.56 0.42 -19.47
N GLU A 147 -24.37 0.29 -20.02
CA GLU A 147 -23.20 -0.28 -19.35
C GLU A 147 -22.20 0.79 -18.87
N GLN A 148 -22.35 2.03 -19.33
CA GLN A 148 -21.40 3.14 -19.06
C GLN A 148 -21.13 3.36 -17.57
N GLN A 149 -22.18 3.35 -16.76
CA GLN A 149 -22.02 3.53 -15.30
C GLN A 149 -21.19 2.38 -14.69
N THR A 150 -21.44 1.14 -15.11
CA THR A 150 -20.70 -0.03 -14.63
C THR A 150 -19.23 0.02 -15.09
N ALA A 151 -18.99 0.35 -16.37
CA ALA A 151 -17.65 0.50 -16.90
C ALA A 151 -16.85 1.59 -16.15
N ALA A 152 -17.47 2.72 -15.86
CA ALA A 152 -16.85 3.80 -15.08
C ALA A 152 -16.54 3.38 -13.64
N ARG A 153 -17.43 2.63 -12.97
CA ARG A 153 -17.16 2.04 -11.64
C ARG A 153 -15.97 1.08 -11.67
N MET A 154 -15.88 0.21 -12.68
CA MET A 154 -14.75 -0.69 -12.87
C MET A 154 -13.45 0.09 -13.05
N LEU A 155 -13.47 1.19 -13.80
CA LEU A 155 -12.30 2.03 -14.00
C LEU A 155 -11.84 2.68 -12.69
N VAL A 156 -12.75 3.22 -11.89
CA VAL A 156 -12.44 3.79 -10.58
C VAL A 156 -11.79 2.74 -9.66
N ALA A 157 -12.35 1.52 -9.61
CA ALA A 157 -11.83 0.44 -8.77
C ALA A 157 -10.42 0.00 -9.20
N THR A 158 -10.20 -0.17 -10.51
CA THR A 158 -8.91 -0.59 -11.08
C THR A 158 -7.84 0.50 -10.92
N ALA A 159 -8.17 1.75 -11.22
CA ALA A 159 -7.26 2.88 -11.05
C ALA A 159 -6.87 3.07 -9.57
N ARG A 160 -7.82 2.86 -8.64
CA ARG A 160 -7.54 2.89 -7.19
C ARG A 160 -6.57 1.80 -6.74
N ALA A 161 -6.58 0.63 -7.36
CA ALA A 161 -5.60 -0.40 -7.04
C ALA A 161 -4.21 -0.04 -7.59
N GLY A 162 -4.13 0.56 -8.78
CA GLY A 162 -2.90 1.13 -9.31
C GLY A 162 -2.35 2.26 -8.41
N ASP A 163 -3.23 3.15 -7.96
CA ASP A 163 -2.89 4.22 -7.03
C ASP A 163 -2.33 3.68 -5.70
N ALA A 164 -2.90 2.61 -5.15
CA ALA A 164 -2.41 2.02 -3.90
C ALA A 164 -0.93 1.62 -3.97
N ILE A 165 -0.44 1.10 -5.11
CA ILE A 165 0.98 0.81 -5.28
C ILE A 165 1.79 2.09 -5.57
N ALA A 166 1.28 3.00 -6.39
CA ALA A 166 1.98 4.25 -6.71
C ALA A 166 2.20 5.08 -5.43
N PHE A 167 1.17 5.30 -4.62
CA PHE A 167 1.24 6.05 -3.39
C PHE A 167 2.17 5.39 -2.34
N LYS A 168 2.04 4.08 -2.11
CA LYS A 168 2.86 3.34 -1.12
C LYS A 168 4.34 3.30 -1.49
N TYR A 169 4.66 3.28 -2.78
CA TYR A 169 6.03 3.31 -3.29
C TYR A 169 6.53 4.72 -3.62
N ARG A 170 5.80 5.76 -3.14
CA ARG A 170 6.17 7.19 -3.22
C ARG A 170 6.25 7.77 -4.64
N GLU A 171 5.60 7.14 -5.59
CA GLU A 171 5.41 7.67 -6.94
C GLU A 171 4.21 8.63 -6.96
N HIS A 172 4.38 9.76 -6.27
CA HIS A 172 3.27 10.69 -5.99
C HIS A 172 2.68 11.32 -7.26
N ASP A 173 3.50 11.57 -8.28
CA ASP A 173 3.01 12.10 -9.55
C ASP A 173 2.14 11.08 -10.29
N LEU A 174 2.55 9.80 -10.29
CA LEU A 174 1.74 8.72 -10.86
C LEU A 174 0.45 8.50 -10.07
N SER A 175 0.53 8.54 -8.74
CA SER A 175 -0.63 8.50 -7.85
C SER A 175 -1.61 9.63 -8.18
N ALA A 176 -1.15 10.87 -8.31
CA ALA A 176 -1.98 12.00 -8.67
C ALA A 176 -2.69 11.81 -10.03
N ARG A 177 -1.98 11.31 -11.03
CA ARG A 177 -2.56 11.02 -12.36
C ARG A 177 -3.61 9.89 -12.31
N LEU A 178 -3.39 8.85 -11.51
CA LEU A 178 -4.38 7.78 -11.29
C LEU A 178 -5.63 8.31 -10.58
N ILE A 179 -5.45 9.21 -9.62
CA ILE A 179 -6.57 9.86 -8.93
C ILE A 179 -7.33 10.79 -9.88
N ASP A 180 -6.66 11.51 -10.77
CA ASP A 180 -7.33 12.32 -11.79
C ASP A 180 -8.09 11.44 -12.80
N LEU A 181 -7.56 10.28 -13.17
CA LEU A 181 -8.28 9.28 -13.97
C LEU A 181 -9.53 8.75 -13.23
N MET A 182 -9.42 8.50 -11.91
CA MET A 182 -10.61 8.12 -11.11
C MET A 182 -11.67 9.21 -11.11
N ARG A 183 -11.29 10.48 -10.99
CA ARG A 183 -12.22 11.62 -11.03
C ARG A 183 -12.90 11.74 -12.39
N TRP A 184 -12.11 11.66 -13.47
CA TRP A 184 -12.63 11.63 -14.84
C TRP A 184 -13.65 10.49 -15.07
N ALA A 185 -13.40 9.31 -14.50
CA ALA A 185 -14.32 8.18 -14.58
C ALA A 185 -15.57 8.40 -13.69
N ALA A 186 -15.39 8.95 -12.49
CA ALA A 186 -16.50 9.23 -11.57
C ALA A 186 -17.50 10.25 -12.14
N ASP A 187 -17.01 11.26 -12.86
CA ASP A 187 -17.88 12.22 -13.54
C ASP A 187 -18.71 11.54 -14.65
N ARG A 188 -18.11 10.58 -15.37
CA ARG A 188 -18.84 9.78 -16.39
C ARG A 188 -19.82 8.79 -15.80
N ALA A 189 -19.54 8.28 -14.60
CA ALA A 189 -20.48 7.39 -13.91
C ALA A 189 -21.80 8.10 -13.54
N ALA A 190 -21.79 9.43 -13.44
CA ALA A 190 -22.92 10.22 -12.95
C ALA A 190 -23.52 9.64 -11.66
N ASP A 191 -22.68 9.07 -10.80
CA ASP A 191 -23.04 8.39 -9.56
C ASP A 191 -22.39 9.11 -8.37
N PRO A 192 -23.19 9.79 -7.53
CA PRO A 192 -22.65 10.52 -6.38
C PRO A 192 -21.86 9.66 -5.39
N LEU A 193 -22.13 8.35 -5.32
CA LEU A 193 -21.37 7.43 -4.46
C LEU A 193 -19.97 7.19 -5.02
N VAL A 194 -19.84 7.07 -6.35
CA VAL A 194 -18.54 6.92 -7.02
C VAL A 194 -17.74 8.22 -6.90
N GLN A 195 -18.38 9.38 -7.02
CA GLN A 195 -17.74 10.69 -6.80
C GLN A 195 -17.22 10.82 -5.37
N ALA A 196 -18.00 10.40 -4.37
CA ALA A 196 -17.57 10.37 -2.96
C ALA A 196 -16.37 9.43 -2.75
N ALA A 197 -16.36 8.25 -3.39
CA ALA A 197 -15.23 7.33 -3.33
C ALA A 197 -13.95 7.92 -3.97
N ALA A 198 -14.06 8.61 -5.10
CA ALA A 198 -12.94 9.31 -5.72
C ALA A 198 -12.42 10.47 -4.85
N ALA A 199 -13.31 11.24 -4.23
CA ALA A 199 -12.96 12.32 -3.30
C ALA A 199 -12.23 11.78 -2.05
N TYR A 200 -12.65 10.62 -1.53
CA TYR A 200 -11.95 9.94 -0.44
C TYR A 200 -10.49 9.63 -0.79
N VAL A 201 -10.23 9.07 -1.99
CA VAL A 201 -8.86 8.72 -2.41
C VAL A 201 -8.04 9.98 -2.73
N ARG A 202 -8.65 11.03 -3.24
CA ARG A 202 -7.97 12.31 -3.54
C ARG A 202 -7.21 12.89 -2.36
N THR A 203 -7.57 12.54 -1.13
CA THR A 203 -6.84 12.98 0.07
C THR A 203 -5.39 12.54 0.10
N GLU A 204 -5.01 11.50 -0.64
CA GLU A 204 -3.62 11.05 -0.73
C GLU A 204 -2.72 12.11 -1.39
N ILE A 205 -3.24 12.85 -2.39
CA ILE A 205 -2.56 14.00 -2.99
C ILE A 205 -2.29 15.08 -1.93
N PHE A 206 -3.29 15.41 -1.12
CA PHE A 206 -3.16 16.43 -0.08
C PHE A 206 -2.20 16.00 1.04
N PHE A 207 -2.16 14.72 1.38
CA PHE A 207 -1.18 14.18 2.32
C PHE A 207 0.24 14.26 1.76
N ALA A 208 0.46 13.88 0.51
CA ALA A 208 1.75 13.95 -0.14
C ALA A 208 2.27 15.39 -0.25
N ALA A 209 1.38 16.33 -0.62
CA ALA A 209 1.68 17.75 -0.75
C ALA A 209 1.70 18.52 0.59
N ARG A 210 1.33 17.90 1.72
CA ARG A 210 1.10 18.56 3.02
C ARG A 210 0.10 19.72 2.95
N ALA A 211 -0.83 19.68 2.01
CA ALA A 211 -1.84 20.71 1.77
C ALA A 211 -3.10 20.48 2.60
N HIS A 212 -2.98 20.39 3.94
CA HIS A 212 -4.03 19.92 4.84
C HIS A 212 -5.28 20.82 4.81
N ALA A 213 -5.12 22.14 4.86
CA ALA A 213 -6.26 23.06 4.84
C ALA A 213 -7.08 22.98 3.54
N VAL A 214 -6.39 22.91 2.38
CA VAL A 214 -7.03 22.71 1.07
C VAL A 214 -7.72 21.37 0.98
N GLY A 215 -7.07 20.32 1.50
CA GLY A 215 -7.63 18.97 1.54
C GLY A 215 -8.86 18.87 2.43
N LEU A 216 -8.88 19.55 3.59
CA LEU A 216 -10.06 19.60 4.47
C LEU A 216 -11.24 20.29 3.75
N ALA A 217 -11.00 21.46 3.17
CA ALA A 217 -12.04 22.18 2.43
C ALA A 217 -12.59 21.35 1.26
N ALA A 218 -11.74 20.63 0.54
CA ALA A 218 -12.16 19.73 -0.55
C ALA A 218 -13.04 18.57 -0.04
N LEU A 219 -12.71 18.01 1.13
CA LEU A 219 -13.52 16.95 1.75
C LEU A 219 -14.86 17.48 2.27
N GLU A 220 -14.89 18.66 2.87
CA GLU A 220 -16.15 19.29 3.31
C GLU A 220 -17.08 19.56 2.13
N GLN A 221 -16.56 20.02 1.00
CA GLN A 221 -17.32 20.14 -0.25
C GLN A 221 -17.85 18.77 -0.72
N ALA A 222 -17.02 17.73 -0.68
CA ALA A 222 -17.44 16.38 -1.05
C ALA A 222 -18.49 15.81 -0.11
N ILE A 223 -18.40 16.08 1.20
CA ILE A 223 -19.41 15.71 2.20
C ILE A 223 -20.73 16.42 1.91
N HIS A 224 -20.68 17.70 1.58
CA HIS A 224 -21.87 18.46 1.21
C HIS A 224 -22.55 17.93 -0.06
N ALA A 225 -21.77 17.57 -1.07
CA ALA A 225 -22.25 17.02 -2.33
C ALA A 225 -22.69 15.53 -2.23
N ALA A 226 -22.20 14.79 -1.24
CA ALA A 226 -22.55 13.40 -1.06
C ALA A 226 -24.04 13.20 -0.77
N PRO A 227 -24.66 12.08 -1.22
CA PRO A 227 -26.06 11.79 -0.98
C PRO A 227 -26.43 11.84 0.52
N ALA A 228 -27.65 12.25 0.82
CA ALA A 228 -28.19 12.12 2.17
C ALA A 228 -28.08 10.64 2.64
N PRO A 229 -27.82 10.37 3.92
CA PRO A 229 -27.54 9.02 4.42
C PRO A 229 -28.83 8.19 4.57
N SER A 230 -29.65 8.15 3.52
CA SER A 230 -30.92 7.41 3.45
C SER A 230 -30.76 5.92 3.16
N SER A 231 -29.60 5.50 2.71
CA SER A 231 -29.23 4.10 2.48
C SER A 231 -27.92 3.77 3.17
N ARG A 232 -27.67 2.47 3.40
CA ARG A 232 -26.40 2.01 3.98
C ARG A 232 -25.18 2.46 3.16
N SER A 233 -25.25 2.40 1.84
CA SER A 233 -24.15 2.82 0.97
C SER A 233 -23.92 4.34 1.02
N ALA A 234 -25.00 5.15 1.09
CA ALA A 234 -24.89 6.59 1.22
C ALA A 234 -24.33 6.99 2.60
N ALA A 235 -24.78 6.35 3.67
CA ALA A 235 -24.23 6.55 5.02
C ALA A 235 -22.74 6.17 5.07
N ALA A 236 -22.37 5.04 4.46
CA ALA A 236 -20.98 4.58 4.41
C ALA A 236 -20.07 5.52 3.60
N ALA A 237 -20.52 5.99 2.44
CA ALA A 237 -19.77 6.94 1.62
C ALA A 237 -19.51 8.26 2.37
N ARG A 238 -20.56 8.83 3.00
CA ARG A 238 -20.45 10.06 3.78
C ARG A 238 -19.58 9.86 5.02
N GLY A 239 -19.74 8.74 5.74
CA GLY A 239 -18.94 8.40 6.91
C GLY A 239 -17.44 8.21 6.57
N ALA A 240 -17.15 7.61 5.43
CA ALA A 240 -15.79 7.49 4.94
C ALA A 240 -15.13 8.86 4.68
N LEU A 241 -15.85 9.81 4.09
CA LEU A 241 -15.38 11.18 3.91
C LEU A 241 -15.12 11.87 5.25
N HIS A 242 -16.00 11.72 6.23
CA HIS A 242 -15.79 12.26 7.58
C HIS A 242 -14.56 11.64 8.27
N MET A 243 -14.31 10.33 8.12
CA MET A 243 -13.09 9.71 8.64
C MET A 243 -11.82 10.35 8.04
N ARG A 244 -11.79 10.59 6.73
CA ARG A 244 -10.65 11.26 6.09
C ARG A 244 -10.52 12.72 6.50
N ALA A 245 -11.64 13.44 6.64
CA ALA A 245 -11.66 14.83 7.12
C ALA A 245 -11.09 14.91 8.54
N ALA A 246 -11.44 13.96 9.42
CA ALA A 246 -10.88 13.90 10.76
C ALA A 246 -9.34 13.72 10.76
N VAL A 247 -8.82 12.80 9.95
CA VAL A 247 -7.37 12.56 9.86
C VAL A 247 -6.64 13.78 9.29
N ILE A 248 -7.17 14.41 8.24
CA ILE A 248 -6.50 15.57 7.63
C ILE A 248 -6.56 16.80 8.52
N ALA A 249 -7.67 17.02 9.27
CA ALA A 249 -7.77 18.03 10.30
C ALA A 249 -6.73 17.81 11.40
N GLY A 250 -6.60 16.57 11.90
CA GLY A 250 -5.59 16.20 12.89
C GLY A 250 -4.16 16.46 12.42
N ARG A 251 -3.83 16.15 11.16
CA ARG A 251 -2.52 16.47 10.56
C ARG A 251 -2.30 17.98 10.38
N GLY A 252 -3.37 18.75 10.25
CA GLY A 252 -3.35 20.20 10.24
C GLY A 252 -3.25 20.83 11.64
N GLY A 253 -3.30 20.03 12.71
CA GLY A 253 -3.28 20.49 14.10
C GLY A 253 -4.65 20.95 14.63
N ASP A 254 -5.74 20.76 13.85
CA ASP A 254 -7.10 21.09 14.25
C ASP A 254 -7.77 19.93 14.99
N ALA A 255 -7.58 19.89 16.30
CA ALA A 255 -8.16 18.85 17.16
C ALA A 255 -9.70 18.94 17.21
N ASN A 256 -10.26 20.15 17.24
CA ASN A 256 -11.70 20.34 17.33
C ASN A 256 -12.41 19.91 16.04
N GLY A 257 -11.88 20.29 14.88
CA GLY A 257 -12.37 19.84 13.58
C GLY A 257 -12.27 18.32 13.44
N ALA A 258 -11.16 17.74 13.87
CA ALA A 258 -10.97 16.29 13.86
C ALA A 258 -12.03 15.57 14.72
N ASP A 259 -12.32 16.06 15.94
CA ASP A 259 -13.32 15.48 16.82
C ASP A 259 -14.76 15.66 16.30
N THR A 260 -15.05 16.78 15.68
CA THR A 260 -16.33 17.02 15.01
C THR A 260 -16.58 15.98 13.90
N HIS A 261 -15.59 15.79 13.03
CA HIS A 261 -15.70 14.82 11.96
C HIS A 261 -15.74 13.37 12.47
N LEU A 262 -14.98 13.01 13.51
CA LEU A 262 -15.09 11.68 14.15
C LEU A 262 -16.48 11.45 14.75
N THR A 263 -17.10 12.47 15.33
CA THR A 263 -18.46 12.35 15.88
C THR A 263 -19.46 12.03 14.80
N HIS A 264 -19.41 12.71 13.66
CA HIS A 264 -20.25 12.39 12.51
C HIS A 264 -19.94 10.99 11.94
N ALA A 265 -18.66 10.60 11.87
CA ALA A 265 -18.30 9.26 11.42
C ALA A 265 -18.88 8.17 12.33
N ARG A 266 -18.87 8.36 13.66
CA ARG A 266 -19.48 7.41 14.63
C ARG A 266 -20.98 7.28 14.40
N GLN A 267 -21.71 8.39 14.32
CA GLN A 267 -23.16 8.40 14.07
C GLN A 267 -23.52 7.62 12.80
N LEU A 268 -22.74 7.83 11.73
CA LEU A 268 -22.94 7.11 10.47
C LEU A 268 -22.50 5.64 10.56
N GLY A 269 -21.47 5.33 11.33
CA GLY A 269 -21.04 3.96 11.63
C GLY A 269 -22.12 3.17 12.37
N ASP A 270 -22.74 3.78 13.38
CA ASP A 270 -23.87 3.21 14.13
C ASP A 270 -25.09 2.98 13.22
N GLN A 271 -25.37 3.89 12.30
CA GLN A 271 -26.44 3.75 11.31
C GLN A 271 -26.16 2.60 10.32
N VAL A 272 -24.91 2.40 9.91
CA VAL A 272 -24.50 1.29 9.04
C VAL A 272 -24.53 -0.03 9.81
N ALA A 273 -24.26 0.00 11.10
CA ALA A 273 -24.32 -1.07 12.10
C ALA A 273 -23.35 -2.24 11.91
N ARG A 274 -22.85 -2.47 10.70
CA ARG A 274 -21.92 -3.58 10.38
C ARG A 274 -20.80 -3.09 9.47
N GLU A 275 -19.60 -3.60 9.70
CA GLU A 275 -18.48 -3.37 8.81
C GLU A 275 -18.77 -3.92 7.41
N GLY A 276 -18.38 -3.18 6.38
CA GLY A 276 -18.56 -3.58 4.99
C GLY A 276 -17.64 -2.83 4.03
N VAL A 277 -17.56 -3.34 2.80
CA VAL A 277 -16.81 -2.69 1.71
C VAL A 277 -17.81 -1.99 0.78
N TYR A 278 -17.67 -0.67 0.66
CA TYR A 278 -18.53 0.19 -0.15
C TYR A 278 -17.68 0.89 -1.22
N LEU A 279 -17.87 0.53 -2.49
CA LEU A 279 -17.03 1.01 -3.59
C LEU A 279 -15.52 0.94 -3.29
N GLY A 280 -15.10 -0.19 -2.76
CA GLY A 280 -13.72 -0.47 -2.39
C GLY A 280 -13.24 0.27 -1.13
N THR A 281 -14.09 1.00 -0.40
CA THR A 281 -13.76 1.61 0.90
C THR A 281 -14.43 0.83 2.02
N THR A 282 -13.65 0.42 3.01
CA THR A 282 -14.18 -0.21 4.22
C THR A 282 -14.76 0.85 5.14
N PHE A 283 -16.00 0.66 5.57
CA PHE A 283 -16.68 1.53 6.51
C PHE A 283 -17.63 0.76 7.42
N GLY A 284 -17.68 1.17 8.68
CA GLY A 284 -18.53 0.67 9.74
C GLY A 284 -17.93 1.05 11.09
N PRO A 285 -18.46 0.53 12.21
CA PRO A 285 -17.99 0.87 13.57
C PRO A 285 -16.50 0.60 13.77
N ASP A 286 -15.97 -0.52 13.27
CA ASP A 286 -14.56 -0.88 13.40
C ASP A 286 -13.64 0.02 12.59
N SER A 287 -14.06 0.44 11.38
CA SER A 287 -13.32 1.42 10.58
C SER A 287 -13.23 2.78 11.28
N VAL A 288 -14.26 3.19 12.02
CA VAL A 288 -14.24 4.42 12.83
C VAL A 288 -13.20 4.30 13.93
N ARG A 289 -13.13 3.17 14.65
CA ARG A 289 -12.11 2.91 15.69
C ARG A 289 -10.69 2.98 15.14
N ILE A 290 -10.44 2.43 13.94
CA ILE A 290 -9.15 2.61 13.25
C ILE A 290 -8.82 4.11 13.08
N HIS A 291 -9.80 4.92 12.66
CA HIS A 291 -9.55 6.34 12.43
C HIS A 291 -9.44 7.17 13.72
N GLU A 292 -10.01 6.72 14.82
CA GLU A 292 -9.76 7.31 16.15
C GLU A 292 -8.27 7.19 16.54
N MET A 293 -7.65 6.03 16.28
CA MET A 293 -6.20 5.83 16.42
C MET A 293 -5.43 6.76 15.47
N SER A 294 -5.80 6.76 14.18
CA SER A 294 -5.15 7.58 13.16
C SER A 294 -5.20 9.07 13.48
N VAL A 295 -6.32 9.58 14.00
CA VAL A 295 -6.46 10.97 14.43
C VAL A 295 -5.57 11.28 15.63
N ALA A 296 -5.57 10.42 16.65
CA ALA A 296 -4.74 10.62 17.83
C ALA A 296 -3.25 10.71 17.47
N VAL A 297 -2.77 9.80 16.61
CA VAL A 297 -1.38 9.83 16.12
C VAL A 297 -1.11 11.02 15.20
N SER A 298 -2.09 11.44 14.40
CA SER A 298 -1.97 12.61 13.50
C SER A 298 -1.84 13.92 14.26
N LEU A 299 -2.47 14.03 15.43
CA LEU A 299 -2.35 15.18 16.33
C LEU A 299 -0.98 15.25 17.04
N GLY A 300 -0.17 14.19 16.98
CA GLY A 300 1.20 14.15 17.48
C GLY A 300 1.34 13.59 18.91
N SER A 301 2.58 13.62 19.40
CA SER A 301 2.96 12.97 20.68
C SER A 301 2.23 13.53 21.92
N ASN A 302 1.71 14.75 21.88
CA ASN A 302 0.90 15.32 22.97
C ASN A 302 -0.46 14.63 23.14
N HIS A 303 -0.86 13.80 22.19
CA HIS A 303 -2.12 13.04 22.21
C HIS A 303 -1.90 11.53 22.36
N VAL A 304 -0.73 11.12 22.83
CA VAL A 304 -0.35 9.70 22.97
C VAL A 304 -1.31 8.93 23.88
N ASP A 305 -1.77 9.53 24.98
CA ASP A 305 -2.72 8.91 25.91
C ASP A 305 -4.06 8.57 25.23
N ARG A 306 -4.47 9.40 24.27
CA ARG A 306 -5.66 9.13 23.47
C ARG A 306 -5.48 7.89 22.58
N ALA A 307 -4.32 7.76 21.92
CA ALA A 307 -4.00 6.60 21.11
C ALA A 307 -3.93 5.32 21.94
N LEU A 308 -3.27 5.36 23.10
CA LEU A 308 -3.16 4.19 23.99
C LEU A 308 -4.53 3.76 24.55
N ARG A 309 -5.41 4.72 24.91
CA ARG A 309 -6.78 4.39 25.33
C ARG A 309 -7.55 3.63 24.25
N VAL A 310 -7.49 4.06 22.99
CA VAL A 310 -8.14 3.32 21.89
C VAL A 310 -7.70 1.87 21.87
N ALA A 311 -6.39 1.60 22.00
CA ALA A 311 -5.83 0.25 21.98
C ALA A 311 -6.19 -0.57 23.23
N THR A 312 -6.41 0.08 24.38
CA THR A 312 -6.85 -0.59 25.61
C THR A 312 -8.32 -1.02 25.53
N GLU A 313 -9.16 -0.20 24.91
CA GLU A 313 -10.60 -0.43 24.80
C GLU A 313 -10.97 -1.37 23.64
N TRP A 314 -10.18 -1.39 22.57
CA TRP A 314 -10.51 -2.10 21.35
C TRP A 314 -9.28 -2.47 20.53
N MET A 315 -9.33 -3.65 19.91
CA MET A 315 -8.33 -4.13 18.97
C MET A 315 -8.99 -4.57 17.65
N PRO A 316 -8.32 -4.39 16.50
CA PRO A 316 -8.93 -4.68 15.21
C PRO A 316 -9.23 -6.18 15.04
N PRO A 317 -10.50 -6.55 14.78
CA PRO A 317 -10.86 -7.94 14.55
C PRO A 317 -10.24 -8.49 13.26
N ALA A 318 -10.05 -9.81 13.20
CA ALA A 318 -9.44 -10.49 12.06
C ALA A 318 -10.26 -10.32 10.75
N SER A 319 -11.54 -10.01 10.87
CA SER A 319 -12.44 -9.75 9.73
C SER A 319 -12.17 -8.44 9.00
N LEU A 320 -11.49 -7.48 9.64
CA LEU A 320 -11.06 -6.26 8.95
C LEU A 320 -9.98 -6.55 7.90
N PRO A 321 -9.93 -5.79 6.79
CA PRO A 321 -8.90 -5.93 5.79
C PRO A 321 -7.48 -5.87 6.38
N ALA A 322 -6.59 -6.70 5.84
CA ALA A 322 -5.23 -6.85 6.33
C ALA A 322 -4.45 -5.52 6.33
N GLU A 323 -4.65 -4.68 5.30
CA GLU A 323 -4.05 -3.35 5.22
C GLU A 323 -4.48 -2.46 6.40
N ARG A 324 -5.78 -2.47 6.76
CA ARG A 324 -6.32 -1.68 7.86
C ARG A 324 -5.76 -2.12 9.21
N ARG A 325 -5.72 -3.43 9.45
CA ARG A 325 -5.15 -3.99 10.68
C ARG A 325 -3.67 -3.65 10.83
N SER A 326 -2.91 -3.84 9.76
CA SER A 326 -1.49 -3.47 9.75
C SER A 326 -1.29 -1.97 10.01
N GLY A 327 -2.08 -1.09 9.40
CA GLY A 327 -2.04 0.36 9.64
C GLY A 327 -2.26 0.70 11.11
N PHE A 328 -3.28 0.13 11.73
CA PHE A 328 -3.56 0.32 13.16
C PHE A 328 -2.37 -0.07 14.04
N TYR A 329 -1.78 -1.25 13.81
CA TYR A 329 -0.64 -1.70 14.61
C TYR A 329 0.62 -0.84 14.39
N ILE A 330 0.83 -0.28 13.19
CA ILE A 330 1.93 0.64 12.94
C ILE A 330 1.71 1.97 13.69
N GLU A 331 0.51 2.49 13.69
CA GLU A 331 0.14 3.70 14.42
C GLU A 331 0.24 3.49 15.93
N LEU A 332 -0.22 2.33 16.43
CA LEU A 332 -0.06 1.94 17.82
C LEU A 332 1.41 1.84 18.22
N ALA A 333 2.25 1.20 17.41
CA ALA A 333 3.68 1.09 17.65
C ALA A 333 4.34 2.48 17.77
N ARG A 334 3.92 3.45 16.94
CA ARG A 334 4.38 4.82 17.01
C ARG A 334 3.95 5.52 18.30
N ALA A 335 2.70 5.34 18.72
CA ALA A 335 2.21 5.90 19.99
C ALA A 335 2.95 5.28 21.19
N GLN A 336 3.19 3.97 21.17
CA GLN A 336 3.93 3.26 22.22
C GLN A 336 5.41 3.70 22.27
N GLU A 337 6.03 3.96 21.12
CA GLU A 337 7.38 4.53 21.06
C GLU A 337 7.42 5.93 21.69
N TRP A 338 6.46 6.81 21.40
CA TRP A 338 6.34 8.11 22.04
C TRP A 338 6.08 8.03 23.57
N ALA A 339 5.36 6.98 24.00
CA ALA A 339 5.13 6.69 25.42
C ALA A 339 6.33 6.03 26.14
N ASN A 340 7.45 5.83 25.44
CA ASN A 340 8.61 5.09 25.95
C ASN A 340 8.29 3.64 26.38
N LEU A 341 7.47 2.95 25.58
CA LEU A 341 7.07 1.54 25.72
C LEU A 341 7.68 0.70 24.59
N PRO A 342 9.02 0.52 24.54
CA PRO A 342 9.70 -0.08 23.38
C PRO A 342 9.35 -1.54 23.12
N GLY A 343 9.13 -2.32 24.20
CA GLY A 343 8.71 -3.71 24.09
C GLY A 343 7.36 -3.84 23.38
N ASP A 344 6.37 -3.06 23.84
CA ASP A 344 5.03 -3.06 23.25
C ASP A 344 5.05 -2.55 21.81
N ALA A 345 5.86 -1.52 21.52
CA ALA A 345 6.03 -1.00 20.16
C ALA A 345 6.57 -2.07 19.21
N PHE A 346 7.52 -2.89 19.67
CA PHE A 346 8.04 -3.98 18.86
C PHE A 346 7.02 -5.11 18.65
N GLU A 347 6.24 -5.47 19.70
CA GLU A 347 5.13 -6.43 19.55
C GLU A 347 4.08 -5.93 18.54
N SER A 348 3.72 -4.66 18.59
CA SER A 348 2.82 -4.03 17.63
C SER A 348 3.38 -4.07 16.19
N LEU A 349 4.68 -3.84 15.99
CA LEU A 349 5.31 -4.00 14.68
C LEU A 349 5.29 -5.46 14.17
N LYS A 350 5.46 -6.43 15.06
CA LYS A 350 5.32 -7.86 14.72
C LYS A 350 3.88 -8.20 14.31
N ALA A 351 2.90 -7.67 15.03
CA ALA A 351 1.48 -7.83 14.70
C ALA A 351 1.15 -7.18 13.34
N ALA A 352 1.68 -5.99 13.07
CA ALA A 352 1.55 -5.34 11.75
C ALA A 352 2.10 -6.22 10.62
N ARG A 353 3.31 -6.78 10.81
CA ARG A 353 3.93 -7.70 9.84
C ARG A 353 3.11 -8.96 9.64
N ALA A 354 2.57 -9.54 10.70
CA ALA A 354 1.71 -10.72 10.60
C ALA A 354 0.41 -10.43 9.85
N ALA A 355 -0.18 -9.25 10.04
CA ALA A 355 -1.40 -8.83 9.36
C ALA A 355 -1.18 -8.58 7.87
N ALA A 356 -0.19 -7.76 7.49
CA ALA A 356 0.10 -7.39 6.10
C ALA A 356 1.60 -7.12 5.89
N PRO A 357 2.40 -8.16 5.57
CA PRO A 357 3.86 -8.02 5.48
C PRO A 357 4.31 -7.00 4.44
N GLN A 358 3.68 -6.95 3.26
CA GLN A 358 4.04 -6.00 2.20
C GLN A 358 3.74 -4.55 2.62
N HIS A 359 2.58 -4.31 3.23
CA HIS A 359 2.21 -3.00 3.75
C HIS A 359 3.16 -2.53 4.86
N THR A 360 3.44 -3.38 5.83
CA THR A 360 4.35 -3.05 6.95
C THR A 360 5.74 -2.70 6.46
N ARG A 361 6.27 -3.47 5.51
CA ARG A 361 7.61 -3.26 4.96
C ARG A 361 7.77 -1.92 4.26
N GLU A 362 6.74 -1.48 3.53
CA GLU A 362 6.81 -0.22 2.77
C GLU A 362 6.35 1.00 3.58
N HIS A 363 5.82 0.78 4.79
CA HIS A 363 5.29 1.89 5.59
C HIS A 363 6.40 2.73 6.25
N PRO A 364 6.45 4.06 6.00
CA PRO A 364 7.54 4.91 6.53
C PRO A 364 7.65 4.87 8.05
N TRP A 365 6.53 4.94 8.76
CA TRP A 365 6.51 4.93 10.23
C TRP A 365 6.97 3.59 10.82
N ALA A 366 6.70 2.47 10.16
CA ALA A 366 7.22 1.18 10.62
C ALA A 366 8.76 1.13 10.54
N ARG A 367 9.35 1.69 9.49
CA ARG A 367 10.80 1.83 9.36
C ARG A 367 11.38 2.81 10.40
N GLU A 368 10.72 3.96 10.60
CA GLU A 368 11.12 4.99 11.56
C GLU A 368 11.14 4.45 13.00
N VAL A 369 10.03 3.83 13.44
CA VAL A 369 9.92 3.22 14.78
C VAL A 369 10.96 2.11 14.96
N THR A 370 11.14 1.23 13.95
CA THR A 370 12.16 0.18 14.02
C THR A 370 13.57 0.76 14.16
N SER A 371 13.90 1.83 13.44
CA SER A 371 15.19 2.52 13.53
C SER A 371 15.39 3.18 14.90
N SER A 372 14.33 3.75 15.48
CA SER A 372 14.35 4.34 16.82
C SER A 372 14.60 3.27 17.88
N LEU A 373 13.85 2.16 17.83
CA LEU A 373 14.01 1.04 18.77
C LEU A 373 15.44 0.48 18.76
N ARG A 374 16.05 0.33 17.58
CA ARG A 374 17.45 -0.15 17.47
C ARG A 374 18.47 0.79 18.13
N ARG A 375 18.26 2.10 18.08
CA ARG A 375 19.18 3.09 18.67
C ARG A 375 19.16 3.08 20.18
N PHE A 376 18.00 2.87 20.77
CA PHE A 376 17.78 3.06 22.20
C PHE A 376 17.72 1.75 23.02
N HIS A 377 17.47 0.59 22.36
CA HIS A 377 17.23 -0.68 23.06
C HIS A 377 18.13 -1.80 22.54
N ARG A 378 19.22 -2.05 23.29
CA ARG A 378 20.21 -3.09 22.96
C ARG A 378 19.86 -4.50 23.49
N ALA A 379 18.86 -4.64 24.33
CA ALA A 379 18.62 -5.86 25.12
C ALA A 379 17.94 -7.02 24.35
N ASP A 380 17.25 -6.73 23.25
CA ASP A 380 16.58 -7.77 22.44
C ASP A 380 17.15 -7.82 21.00
N ALA A 381 18.48 -7.78 20.94
CA ALA A 381 19.24 -7.43 19.73
C ALA A 381 19.00 -8.36 18.53
N GLU A 382 18.78 -9.66 18.72
CA GLU A 382 18.75 -10.60 17.61
C GLU A 382 17.41 -10.57 16.86
N SER A 383 16.28 -10.59 17.57
CA SER A 383 14.93 -10.54 16.98
C SER A 383 14.64 -9.18 16.33
N LEU A 384 15.01 -8.07 16.99
CA LEU A 384 14.87 -6.72 16.48
C LEU A 384 15.81 -6.47 15.29
N SER A 385 17.02 -7.00 15.30
CA SER A 385 17.98 -6.90 14.19
C SER A 385 17.49 -7.65 12.96
N HIS A 386 16.92 -8.84 13.11
CA HIS A 386 16.27 -9.56 12.01
C HIS A 386 15.08 -8.82 11.44
N PHE A 387 14.25 -8.22 12.31
CA PHE A 387 13.11 -7.43 11.86
C PHE A 387 13.56 -6.17 11.12
N ALA A 388 14.57 -5.47 11.63
CA ALA A 388 15.13 -4.28 11.01
C ALA A 388 15.75 -4.58 9.63
N HIS A 389 16.46 -5.68 9.51
CA HIS A 389 16.98 -6.12 8.20
C HIS A 389 15.84 -6.46 7.24
N TRP A 390 14.80 -7.15 7.72
CA TRP A 390 13.63 -7.49 6.89
C TRP A 390 12.90 -6.25 6.38
N ILE A 391 12.74 -5.19 7.23
CA ILE A 391 12.02 -3.96 6.86
C ILE A 391 12.88 -2.95 6.09
N GLY A 392 14.20 -3.18 6.02
CA GLY A 392 15.15 -2.25 5.41
C GLY A 392 15.45 -1.01 6.27
N ALA A 393 15.38 -1.14 7.61
CA ALA A 393 15.72 -0.11 8.61
C ALA A 393 17.12 -0.39 9.20
N VAL A 394 18.15 -0.44 8.34
CA VAL A 394 19.55 -0.77 8.71
C VAL A 394 20.38 0.47 8.82
#